data_c85eaf326e769f79a85f8bedec8d88cf
#
_entry.id   c85eaf326e769f79a85f8bedec8d88cf
#
_cell.length_a   1.000
_cell.length_b   1.000
_cell.length_c   1.000
_cell.angle_alpha   90.00
_cell.angle_beta   90.00
_cell.angle_gamma   90.00
#
_symmetry.space_group_name_H-M   'P 1'
#
loop_
_entity.id
_entity.type
_entity.pdbx_description
1 polymer ?
#
loop_
_entity_poly.entity_id
_entity_poly.type
_entity_poly.pdbx_seq_one_letter_code
_entity_poly.pdbx_strand_id
1 'polypeptide(L)'
;MRIEDLRIGNYVDVVLKENNTTIRCKVQRINHDDKSAVFKDMTNGSEFLVDTEDKWKLVKDVVTTANELTKLGFNYDSEMSVYMLPTKGAWYIGKAIVQKYNGRYDLFIEKNDAFYGCKAIAVPCIHFLQNALADYYGINID
;
A
#
# COMPACT_ATOMS: atom_id res chain seq x y z
N MET A 1 10.18 7.39 5.81
CA MET A 1 8.73 7.23 6.03
C MET A 1 8.14 8.52 6.55
N ARG A 2 7.13 9.02 5.90
CA ARG A 2 6.41 10.22 6.32
C ARG A 2 5.08 9.81 6.94
N ILE A 3 4.87 10.21 8.20
CA ILE A 3 3.62 9.89 8.92
C ILE A 3 2.39 10.46 8.20
N GLU A 4 2.55 11.60 7.52
CA GLU A 4 1.46 12.26 6.78
C GLU A 4 0.90 11.39 5.66
N ASP A 5 1.71 10.49 5.13
CA ASP A 5 1.32 9.59 4.04
C ASP A 5 0.63 8.32 4.52
N LEU A 6 0.66 8.06 5.85
CA LEU A 6 0.06 6.86 6.42
C LEU A 6 -1.42 7.03 6.75
N ARG A 7 -2.17 5.97 6.55
CA ARG A 7 -3.58 5.83 6.92
C ARG A 7 -3.81 4.53 7.68
N ILE A 8 -4.90 4.45 8.42
CA ILE A 8 -5.32 3.20 9.06
C ILE A 8 -5.48 2.10 8.00
N GLY A 9 -4.94 0.92 8.28
CA GLY A 9 -4.95 -0.21 7.35
C GLY A 9 -3.72 -0.32 6.47
N ASN A 10 -2.87 0.70 6.42
CA ASN A 10 -1.64 0.64 5.61
C ASN A 10 -0.65 -0.38 6.17
N TYR A 11 0.06 -1.04 5.25
CA TYR A 11 1.15 -1.96 5.60
C TYR A 11 2.49 -1.23 5.62
N VAL A 12 3.27 -1.52 6.64
CA VAL A 12 4.64 -1.04 6.81
C VAL A 12 5.51 -2.17 7.33
N ASP A 13 6.81 -2.02 7.21
CA ASP A 13 7.77 -2.93 7.84
C ASP A 13 8.42 -2.21 9.03
N VAL A 14 8.60 -2.94 10.12
CA VAL A 14 9.27 -2.40 11.32
C VAL A 14 10.48 -3.28 11.63
N VAL A 15 11.63 -2.64 11.79
CA VAL A 15 12.88 -3.32 12.14
C VAL A 15 12.96 -3.41 13.65
N LEU A 16 13.13 -4.63 14.17
CA LEU A 16 13.35 -4.88 15.60
C LEU A 16 14.84 -4.83 15.89
N LYS A 17 15.26 -3.88 16.73
CA LYS A 17 16.68 -3.68 17.08
C LYS A 17 17.30 -4.89 17.78
N GLU A 18 16.51 -5.59 18.61
CA GLU A 18 17.00 -6.66 19.48
C GLU A 18 17.60 -7.84 18.71
N ASN A 19 17.00 -8.18 17.55
CA ASN A 19 17.42 -9.33 16.75
C ASN A 19 17.63 -8.99 15.28
N ASN A 20 17.56 -7.70 14.93
CA ASN A 20 17.71 -7.20 13.56
C ASN A 20 16.77 -7.87 12.55
N THR A 21 15.57 -8.25 13.00
CA THR A 21 14.52 -8.82 12.15
C THR A 21 13.53 -7.74 11.74
N THR A 22 12.93 -7.94 10.57
CA THR A 22 11.89 -7.06 10.04
C THR A 22 10.55 -7.75 10.16
N ILE A 23 9.56 -7.08 10.74
CA ILE A 23 8.20 -7.60 10.86
C ILE A 23 7.24 -6.76 10.03
N ARG A 24 6.28 -7.43 9.38
CA ARG A 24 5.21 -6.77 8.66
C ARG A 24 4.15 -6.30 9.65
N CYS A 25 3.80 -5.04 9.58
CA CYS A 25 2.84 -4.41 10.47
C CYS A 25 1.75 -3.71 9.68
N LYS A 26 0.62 -3.49 10.37
CA LYS A 26 -0.53 -2.76 9.85
C LYS A 26 -0.83 -1.59 10.78
N VAL A 27 -1.10 -0.43 10.20
CA VAL A 27 -1.47 0.75 10.98
C VAL A 27 -2.88 0.56 11.57
N GLN A 28 -2.99 0.52 12.88
CA GLN A 28 -4.27 0.36 13.58
C GLN A 28 -4.89 1.69 13.99
N ARG A 29 -4.05 2.60 14.48
CA ARG A 29 -4.46 3.95 14.86
C ARG A 29 -3.34 4.91 14.52
N ILE A 30 -3.71 6.14 14.23
CA ILE A 30 -2.76 7.19 13.90
C ILE A 30 -3.24 8.51 14.47
N ASN A 31 -2.33 9.25 15.09
CA ASN A 31 -2.56 10.61 15.56
C ASN A 31 -1.53 11.52 14.91
N HIS A 32 -1.98 12.29 13.92
CA HIS A 32 -1.10 13.19 13.17
C HIS A 32 -0.61 14.38 13.99
N ASP A 33 -1.38 14.81 15.00
CA ASP A 33 -1.06 15.98 15.82
C ASP A 33 0.17 15.72 16.69
N ASP A 34 0.25 14.56 17.34
CA ASP A 34 1.38 14.20 18.19
C ASP A 34 2.38 13.28 17.50
N LYS A 35 2.17 12.95 16.22
CA LYS A 35 3.02 12.09 15.40
C LYS A 35 3.22 10.72 16.04
N SER A 36 2.12 10.12 16.49
CA SER A 36 2.13 8.76 17.03
C SER A 36 1.23 7.84 16.23
N ALA A 37 1.52 6.56 16.29
CA ALA A 37 0.70 5.52 15.67
C ALA A 37 0.80 4.23 16.46
N VAL A 38 -0.27 3.44 16.40
CA VAL A 38 -0.28 2.06 16.92
C VAL A 38 -0.23 1.12 15.73
N PHE A 39 0.76 0.25 15.75
CA PHE A 39 0.96 -0.79 14.73
C PHE A 39 0.59 -2.15 15.29
N LYS A 40 0.05 -2.98 14.42
CA LYS A 40 -0.22 -4.39 14.72
C LYS A 40 0.77 -5.27 13.98
N ASP A 41 1.47 -6.13 14.71
CA ASP A 41 2.30 -7.17 14.12
C ASP A 41 1.38 -8.19 13.42
N MET A 42 1.55 -8.36 12.11
CA MET A 42 0.68 -9.23 11.32
C MET A 42 0.93 -10.72 11.57
N THR A 43 2.04 -11.08 12.22
CA THR A 43 2.37 -12.47 12.54
C THR A 43 1.64 -12.96 13.77
N ASN A 44 1.62 -12.17 14.85
CA ASN A 44 1.10 -12.57 16.15
C ASN A 44 -0.05 -11.72 16.69
N GLY A 45 -0.39 -10.64 15.98
CA GLY A 45 -1.49 -9.76 16.39
C GLY A 45 -1.18 -8.79 17.52
N SER A 46 0.05 -8.76 18.05
CA SER A 46 0.41 -7.82 19.09
C SER A 46 0.47 -6.40 18.57
N GLU A 47 0.07 -5.46 19.42
CA GLU A 47 0.08 -4.04 19.12
C GLU A 47 1.20 -3.33 19.87
N PHE A 48 1.77 -2.30 19.25
CA PHE A 48 2.78 -1.47 19.89
C PHE A 48 2.67 -0.03 19.40
N LEU A 49 3.12 0.89 20.26
CA LEU A 49 3.06 2.32 20.01
C LEU A 49 4.38 2.81 19.42
N VAL A 50 4.28 3.62 18.38
CA VAL A 50 5.41 4.37 17.80
C VAL A 50 5.12 5.85 18.00
N ASP A 51 5.83 6.47 18.93
CA ASP A 51 5.57 7.85 19.38
C ASP A 51 6.83 8.71 19.52
N THR A 52 8.00 8.14 19.23
CA THR A 52 9.26 8.87 19.29
C THR A 52 9.96 8.85 17.94
N GLU A 53 10.83 9.84 17.73
CA GLU A 53 11.61 9.93 16.51
C GLU A 53 12.49 8.68 16.28
N ASP A 54 13.08 8.16 17.36
CA ASP A 54 13.90 6.94 17.28
C ASP A 54 13.10 5.72 16.86
N LYS A 55 11.86 5.57 17.35
CA LYS A 55 10.97 4.49 16.93
C LYS A 55 10.55 4.65 15.48
N TRP A 56 10.27 5.88 15.03
CA TRP A 56 9.90 6.12 13.64
C TRP A 56 11.02 5.78 12.66
N LYS A 57 12.27 5.88 13.06
CA LYS A 57 13.42 5.48 12.23
C LYS A 57 13.43 3.98 11.91
N LEU A 58 12.74 3.18 12.71
CA LEU A 58 12.64 1.73 12.52
C LEU A 58 11.47 1.35 11.59
N VAL A 59 10.58 2.29 11.28
CA VAL A 59 9.45 2.06 10.38
C VAL A 59 9.90 2.30 8.94
N LYS A 60 9.72 1.30 8.09
CA LYS A 60 10.16 1.32 6.69
C LYS A 60 8.99 1.13 5.74
N ASP A 61 9.10 1.72 4.56
CA ASP A 61 8.15 1.48 3.48
C ASP A 61 8.22 0.02 3.03
N VAL A 62 7.06 -0.56 2.72
CA VAL A 62 7.02 -1.82 1.98
C VAL A 62 7.16 -1.49 0.50
N VAL A 63 8.31 -1.79 -0.08
CA VAL A 63 8.57 -1.51 -1.49
C VAL A 63 7.65 -2.36 -2.35
N THR A 64 7.07 -1.76 -3.39
CA THR A 64 6.21 -2.46 -4.33
C THR A 64 7.03 -3.46 -5.13
N THR A 65 6.66 -4.74 -5.02
CA THR A 65 7.27 -5.86 -5.74
C THR A 65 6.17 -6.79 -6.26
N ALA A 66 6.55 -7.69 -7.16
CA ALA A 66 5.63 -8.70 -7.67
C ALA A 66 5.01 -9.53 -6.52
N ASN A 67 5.83 -9.95 -5.54
CA ASN A 67 5.34 -10.71 -4.38
C ASN A 67 4.34 -9.92 -3.55
N GLU A 68 4.62 -8.64 -3.29
CA GLU A 68 3.72 -7.80 -2.51
C GLU A 68 2.40 -7.54 -3.23
N LEU A 69 2.44 -7.35 -4.55
CA LEU A 69 1.22 -7.22 -5.35
C LEU A 69 0.38 -8.50 -5.29
N THR A 70 1.01 -9.65 -5.40
CA THR A 70 0.32 -10.95 -5.31
C THR A 70 -0.33 -11.13 -3.93
N LYS A 71 0.37 -10.76 -2.86
CA LYS A 71 -0.18 -10.82 -1.50
C LYS A 71 -1.41 -9.93 -1.32
N LEU A 72 -1.49 -8.81 -2.03
CA LEU A 72 -2.65 -7.92 -2.02
C LEU A 72 -3.83 -8.42 -2.86
N GLY A 73 -3.64 -9.50 -3.61
CA GLY A 73 -4.68 -10.08 -4.45
C GLY A 73 -4.58 -9.73 -5.94
N PHE A 74 -3.53 -9.04 -6.36
CA PHE A 74 -3.30 -8.78 -7.79
C PHE A 74 -2.88 -10.06 -8.50
N ASN A 75 -3.40 -10.25 -9.71
CA ASN A 75 -3.03 -11.36 -10.59
C ASN A 75 -2.23 -10.81 -11.77
N TYR A 76 -1.15 -11.49 -12.12
CA TYR A 76 -0.33 -11.10 -13.25
C TYR A 76 -0.91 -11.64 -14.55
N ASP A 77 -1.13 -10.75 -15.52
CA ASP A 77 -1.56 -11.09 -16.88
C ASP A 77 -0.33 -11.08 -17.79
N SER A 78 0.10 -12.25 -18.25
CA SER A 78 1.30 -12.39 -19.09
C SER A 78 1.12 -11.85 -20.51
N GLU A 79 -0.09 -11.80 -21.02
CA GLU A 79 -0.36 -11.26 -22.35
C GLU A 79 -0.19 -9.75 -22.38
N MET A 80 -0.70 -9.06 -21.36
CA MET A 80 -0.62 -7.62 -21.24
C MET A 80 0.57 -7.14 -20.43
N SER A 81 1.27 -8.05 -19.76
CA SER A 81 2.40 -7.75 -18.85
C SER A 81 2.02 -6.76 -17.74
N VAL A 82 0.86 -6.96 -17.14
CA VAL A 82 0.35 -6.11 -16.07
C VAL A 82 -0.19 -6.93 -14.92
N TYR A 83 -0.29 -6.31 -13.74
CA TYR A 83 -0.95 -6.86 -12.57
C TYR A 83 -2.37 -6.29 -12.48
N MET A 84 -3.36 -7.15 -12.28
CA MET A 84 -4.76 -6.74 -12.26
C MET A 84 -5.44 -7.17 -10.97
N LEU A 85 -6.21 -6.24 -10.41
CA LEU A 85 -7.10 -6.50 -9.27
C LEU A 85 -8.53 -6.25 -9.72
N PRO A 86 -9.43 -7.27 -9.67
CA PRO A 86 -10.83 -7.05 -9.98
C PRO A 86 -11.46 -6.04 -9.03
N THR A 87 -12.14 -5.03 -9.57
CA THR A 87 -12.82 -4.02 -8.77
C THR A 87 -14.30 -4.39 -8.64
N LYS A 88 -14.81 -4.37 -7.40
CA LYS A 88 -16.23 -4.59 -7.10
C LYS A 88 -16.82 -3.27 -6.64
N GLY A 89 -17.28 -2.46 -7.55
CA GLY A 89 -17.96 -1.22 -7.20
C GLY A 89 -19.10 -0.94 -8.15
N ALA A 90 -20.15 -0.28 -7.67
CA ALA A 90 -21.32 0.09 -8.47
C ALA A 90 -20.96 1.00 -9.65
N TRP A 91 -19.80 1.61 -9.62
CA TRP A 91 -19.35 2.63 -10.57
C TRP A 91 -18.27 2.14 -11.53
N TYR A 92 -17.65 0.98 -11.25
CA TYR A 92 -16.56 0.47 -12.06
C TYR A 92 -16.79 -0.99 -12.42
N ILE A 93 -17.09 -1.21 -13.68
CA ILE A 93 -16.91 -2.50 -14.32
C ILE A 93 -15.48 -2.48 -14.84
N GLY A 94 -14.51 -2.66 -13.94
CA GLY A 94 -13.11 -2.51 -14.33
C GLY A 94 -12.16 -3.30 -13.44
N LYS A 95 -10.91 -3.20 -13.78
CA LYS A 95 -9.81 -3.79 -13.01
C LYS A 95 -8.82 -2.70 -12.68
N ALA A 96 -8.35 -2.66 -11.44
CA ALA A 96 -7.20 -1.83 -11.10
C ALA A 96 -5.95 -2.46 -11.74
N ILE A 97 -5.22 -1.68 -12.52
CA ILE A 97 -4.08 -2.17 -13.30
C ILE A 97 -2.81 -1.52 -12.79
N VAL A 98 -1.83 -2.36 -12.42
CA VAL A 98 -0.48 -1.91 -12.05
C VAL A 98 0.49 -2.45 -13.09
N GLN A 99 1.28 -1.56 -13.67
CA GLN A 99 2.29 -1.91 -14.65
C GLN A 99 3.69 -1.56 -14.15
N LYS A 100 4.63 -2.48 -14.38
CA LYS A 100 6.05 -2.22 -14.13
C LYS A 100 6.68 -1.71 -15.42
N TYR A 101 7.32 -0.54 -15.35
CA TYR A 101 8.06 0.02 -16.47
C TYR A 101 9.35 0.67 -15.96
N ASN A 102 10.48 0.27 -16.53
CA ASN A 102 11.82 0.75 -16.13
C ASN A 102 12.07 0.64 -14.61
N GLY A 103 11.67 -0.48 -14.01
CA GLY A 103 11.85 -0.71 -12.57
C GLY A 103 10.88 0.04 -11.68
N ARG A 104 9.94 0.79 -12.26
CA ARG A 104 8.94 1.56 -11.53
C ARG A 104 7.56 0.95 -11.71
N TYR A 105 6.78 0.94 -10.64
CA TYR A 105 5.38 0.50 -10.68
C TYR A 105 4.46 1.70 -10.73
N ASP A 106 3.51 1.68 -11.65
CA ASP A 106 2.49 2.70 -11.83
C ASP A 106 1.10 2.08 -11.75
N LEU A 107 0.18 2.73 -11.03
CA LEU A 107 -1.23 2.38 -11.03
C LEU A 107 -1.93 3.21 -12.09
N PHE A 108 -2.66 2.54 -12.99
CA PHE A 108 -3.48 3.22 -14.00
C PHE A 108 -4.87 3.48 -13.45
N ILE A 109 -5.29 4.72 -13.57
CA ILE A 109 -6.62 5.16 -13.14
C ILE A 109 -7.45 5.39 -14.40
N GLU A 110 -8.49 4.57 -14.58
CA GLU A 110 -9.48 4.78 -15.63
C GLU A 110 -10.52 5.76 -15.13
N LYS A 111 -10.72 6.85 -15.86
CA LYS A 111 -11.90 7.70 -15.68
C LYS A 111 -13.06 7.11 -16.48
N ASN A 112 -14.30 7.40 -16.04
CA ASN A 112 -15.54 6.85 -16.62
C ASN A 112 -15.68 7.00 -18.14
N ASP A 113 -14.96 7.93 -18.74
CA ASP A 113 -14.89 8.08 -20.19
C ASP A 113 -13.64 7.43 -20.71
N ALA A 114 -13.74 6.16 -20.98
CA ALA A 114 -12.64 5.22 -21.23
C ALA A 114 -11.64 5.59 -22.32
N PHE A 115 -11.82 6.67 -23.03
CA PHE A 115 -10.98 7.02 -24.17
C PHE A 115 -9.98 8.15 -23.92
N TYR A 116 -10.11 8.91 -22.85
CA TYR A 116 -9.35 10.16 -22.71
C TYR A 116 -8.65 10.37 -21.37
N GLY A 117 -8.40 9.35 -20.58
CA GLY A 117 -7.80 9.69 -19.32
C GLY A 117 -7.31 8.56 -18.46
N CYS A 118 -6.51 7.65 -19.03
CA CYS A 118 -5.64 6.86 -18.16
C CYS A 118 -4.61 7.79 -17.55
N LYS A 119 -4.74 8.06 -16.25
CA LYS A 119 -3.71 8.72 -15.48
C LYS A 119 -2.87 7.65 -14.79
N ALA A 120 -1.57 7.68 -14.98
CA ALA A 120 -0.65 6.81 -14.27
C ALA A 120 -0.16 7.51 -13.01
N ILE A 121 -0.24 6.81 -11.88
CA ILE A 121 0.26 7.29 -10.60
C ILE A 121 1.37 6.35 -10.15
N ALA A 122 2.53 6.91 -9.81
CA ALA A 122 3.64 6.12 -9.27
C ALA A 122 3.26 5.54 -7.91
N VAL A 123 3.46 4.23 -7.74
CA VAL A 123 3.19 3.52 -6.50
C VAL A 123 4.46 2.78 -6.04
N PRO A 124 5.48 3.52 -5.59
CA PRO A 124 6.78 2.95 -5.24
C PRO A 124 6.72 2.07 -3.98
N CYS A 125 5.71 2.24 -3.16
CA CYS A 125 5.52 1.46 -1.95
C CYS A 125 4.04 1.10 -1.77
N ILE A 126 3.80 0.06 -0.98
CA ILE A 126 2.48 -0.55 -0.84
C ILE A 126 1.46 0.41 -0.23
N HIS A 127 1.85 1.23 0.74
CA HIS A 127 0.87 2.15 1.34
C HIS A 127 0.41 3.24 0.36
N PHE A 128 1.25 3.70 -0.57
CA PHE A 128 0.79 4.58 -1.65
C PHE A 128 -0.22 3.88 -2.55
N LEU A 129 0.03 2.61 -2.89
CA LEU A 129 -0.92 1.82 -3.68
C LEU A 129 -2.25 1.63 -2.94
N GLN A 130 -2.21 1.27 -1.64
CA GLN A 130 -3.42 1.13 -0.83
C GLN A 130 -4.22 2.42 -0.78
N ASN A 131 -3.56 3.56 -0.57
CA ASN A 131 -4.21 4.87 -0.50
C ASN A 131 -4.81 5.27 -1.84
N ALA A 132 -4.11 5.03 -2.93
CA ALA A 132 -4.60 5.33 -4.27
C ALA A 132 -5.82 4.45 -4.62
N LEU A 133 -5.80 3.16 -4.28
CA LEU A 133 -6.94 2.27 -4.50
C LEU A 133 -8.17 2.73 -3.71
N ALA A 134 -7.98 3.17 -2.47
CA ALA A 134 -9.06 3.72 -1.65
C ALA A 134 -9.64 5.00 -2.25
N ASP A 135 -8.77 5.92 -2.68
CA ASP A 135 -9.19 7.23 -3.18
C ASP A 135 -9.86 7.16 -4.55
N TYR A 136 -9.33 6.34 -5.46
CA TYR A 136 -9.79 6.32 -6.85
C TYR A 136 -10.77 5.20 -7.16
N TYR A 137 -10.72 4.09 -6.44
CA TYR A 137 -11.56 2.93 -6.69
C TYR A 137 -12.48 2.56 -5.53
N GLY A 138 -12.33 3.23 -4.36
CA GLY A 138 -13.08 2.88 -3.16
C GLY A 138 -12.74 1.49 -2.62
N ILE A 139 -11.55 0.98 -2.94
CA ILE A 139 -11.10 -0.35 -2.52
C ILE A 139 -10.23 -0.21 -1.27
N ASN A 140 -10.64 -0.87 -0.19
CA ASN A 140 -9.82 -1.01 1.01
C ASN A 140 -9.21 -2.40 1.02
N ILE A 141 -7.90 -2.48 0.86
CA ILE A 141 -7.17 -3.73 0.97
C ILE A 141 -6.59 -3.81 2.37
N ASP A 142 -7.11 -4.74 3.11
CA ASP A 142 -6.63 -5.05 4.46
C ASP A 142 -5.75 -6.30 4.45
#